data_354c33bd4e1602832ce0c08439e325af
#
_entry.id   354c33bd4e1602832ce0c08439e325af
#
_cell.length_a   1.000
_cell.length_b   1.000
_cell.length_c   1.000
_cell.angle_alpha   90.00
_cell.angle_beta   90.00
_cell.angle_gamma   90.00
#
_symmetry.space_group_name_H-M   'P 1'
#
loop_
_entity.id
_entity.type
_entity.pdbx_description
1 polymer ?
#
loop_
_entity_poly.entity_id
_entity_poly.type
_entity_poly.pdbx_seq_one_letter_code
_entity_poly.pdbx_strand_id
1 'polypeptide(L)'
;MTTTTQITDPDAPELFEAAFPREGFPRYDWTERPPHLPAAAWTTETTHRDGQQGGLPLTVEAGVSIYERMCAFTGASGAIRQAEFFVYRPADRRMLEIALERHAGGAPVEPTTWIRASRRDADLVGDLGVRETGMLASASDYHTFHKFRPGGRRQAAEVYLDAVRAVLDAGLRPRLHLEDATRAPEEFLLPFAEAVMAAAAAFGPELRPKFRVCDTMGLGLPLECVAAPRSIPRHIRRLRELGVAAEDLEFHPHNDTHLVVANCLSAIQAGCSVINGTLLGTGERTGNAPLEAIVMHLIGMGLIGDPLPDFHALNDLAGLYAELGRPLAATYPLYGRDAHRTRAGIHADGLNKFWWMYAPFDVPRLLGRPLEVSLTRDSGLAGLVFLIRQHTGRDLAKDDPGLTRVHAALMEQFDGGRQTAVEWEEVADMLAGAG
;
A
#
# COMPACT_ATOMS: atom_id res chain seq x y z
N MET A 1 13.29 -10.71 50.63
CA MET A 1 14.42 -9.96 50.04
C MET A 1 13.98 -9.44 48.70
N THR A 2 13.68 -8.16 48.59
CA THR A 2 13.40 -7.50 47.34
C THR A 2 14.71 -7.37 46.56
N THR A 3 14.84 -8.15 45.49
CA THR A 3 15.96 -8.02 44.54
C THR A 3 15.80 -6.64 43.87
N THR A 4 16.60 -5.66 44.32
CA THR A 4 16.71 -4.39 43.62
C THR A 4 17.38 -4.69 42.29
N THR A 5 16.63 -4.57 41.18
CA THR A 5 17.21 -4.68 39.84
C THR A 5 18.23 -3.56 39.68
N GLN A 6 19.52 -3.94 39.55
CA GLN A 6 20.57 -2.98 39.37
C GLN A 6 20.56 -2.50 37.92
N ILE A 7 20.19 -1.25 37.70
CA ILE A 7 20.30 -0.59 36.40
C ILE A 7 21.77 -0.20 36.21
N THR A 8 22.36 -0.63 35.10
CA THR A 8 23.76 -0.31 34.75
C THR A 8 23.76 0.53 33.47
N ASP A 9 24.66 1.51 33.43
CA ASP A 9 24.88 2.30 32.22
C ASP A 9 25.92 1.57 31.34
N PRO A 10 25.60 1.29 30.06
CA PRO A 10 26.58 0.76 29.11
C PRO A 10 27.53 1.86 28.65
N ASP A 11 28.71 1.48 28.13
CA ASP A 11 29.69 2.43 27.57
C ASP A 11 29.17 3.15 26.32
N ALA A 12 28.22 2.55 25.57
CA ALA A 12 27.60 3.14 24.41
C ALA A 12 26.11 2.74 24.37
N PRO A 13 25.24 3.59 23.77
CA PRO A 13 23.81 3.27 23.66
C PRO A 13 23.58 2.10 22.70
N GLU A 14 22.67 1.19 23.05
CA GLU A 14 22.17 0.16 22.14
C GLU A 14 21.07 0.77 21.25
N LEU A 15 21.35 0.94 19.97
CA LEU A 15 20.44 1.56 19.00
C LEU A 15 19.77 0.54 18.07
N PHE A 16 20.04 -0.76 18.23
CA PHE A 16 19.51 -1.84 17.41
C PHE A 16 19.64 -1.55 15.90
N GLU A 17 20.83 -1.14 15.44
CA GLU A 17 21.07 -0.67 14.06
C GLU A 17 20.74 -1.71 12.99
N ALA A 18 20.75 -3.02 13.34
CA ALA A 18 20.30 -4.09 12.44
C ALA A 18 18.81 -3.97 12.11
N ALA A 19 17.98 -3.63 13.10
CA ALA A 19 16.53 -3.43 12.92
C ALA A 19 16.20 -1.99 12.48
N PHE A 20 16.97 -1.01 12.93
CA PHE A 20 16.73 0.42 12.66
C PHE A 20 17.96 1.05 11.97
N PRO A 21 18.24 0.72 10.68
CA PRO A 21 19.37 1.26 9.97
C PRO A 21 19.23 2.77 9.74
N ARG A 22 20.33 3.52 9.85
CA ARG A 22 20.34 4.99 9.65
C ARG A 22 19.95 5.39 8.23
N GLU A 23 20.27 4.57 7.26
CA GLU A 23 20.17 4.90 5.86
C GLU A 23 19.08 4.09 5.13
N GLY A 24 18.15 3.48 5.85
CA GLY A 24 17.12 2.62 5.28
C GLY A 24 15.82 2.63 6.06
N PHE A 25 14.86 1.90 5.56
CA PHE A 25 13.63 1.61 6.29
C PHE A 25 13.89 0.61 7.43
N PRO A 26 13.08 0.64 8.51
CA PRO A 26 13.16 -0.36 9.57
C PRO A 26 13.10 -1.79 9.00
N ARG A 27 14.00 -2.65 9.50
CA ARG A 27 14.09 -4.07 9.11
C ARG A 27 13.39 -4.95 10.12
N TYR A 28 12.99 -6.12 9.67
CA TYR A 28 12.36 -7.09 10.56
C TYR A 28 13.37 -7.79 11.48
N ASP A 29 14.67 -7.82 11.11
CA ASP A 29 15.74 -8.43 11.90
C ASP A 29 15.34 -9.80 12.47
N TRP A 30 15.06 -10.75 11.56
CA TRP A 30 14.48 -12.04 11.88
C TRP A 30 15.40 -12.85 12.81
N THR A 31 14.95 -13.13 14.03
CA THR A 31 15.61 -14.13 14.91
C THR A 31 15.43 -15.55 14.35
N GLU A 32 14.30 -15.81 13.70
CA GLU A 32 13.99 -17.03 12.95
C GLU A 32 13.14 -16.67 11.73
N ARG A 33 13.64 -17.04 10.54
CA ARG A 33 12.90 -16.74 9.30
C ARG A 33 11.62 -17.58 9.23
N PRO A 34 10.43 -16.97 8.97
CA PRO A 34 9.19 -17.72 8.85
C PRO A 34 9.29 -18.82 7.76
N PRO A 35 8.87 -20.07 8.04
CA PRO A 35 9.13 -21.21 7.17
C PRO A 35 8.47 -21.12 5.79
N HIS A 36 7.38 -20.37 5.68
CA HIS A 36 6.63 -20.20 4.43
C HIS A 36 6.92 -18.87 3.73
N LEU A 37 7.83 -18.07 4.28
CA LEU A 37 8.17 -16.79 3.67
C LEU A 37 8.75 -17.03 2.25
N PRO A 38 8.18 -16.42 1.19
CA PRO A 38 8.65 -16.62 -0.18
C PRO A 38 10.07 -16.09 -0.37
N ALA A 39 10.75 -16.54 -1.41
CA ALA A 39 12.10 -16.05 -1.75
C ALA A 39 12.08 -14.58 -2.21
N ALA A 40 11.00 -14.15 -2.86
CA ALA A 40 10.76 -12.80 -3.30
C ALA A 40 9.26 -12.46 -3.21
N ALA A 41 8.96 -11.20 -2.99
CA ALA A 41 7.59 -10.69 -3.06
C ALA A 41 7.56 -9.34 -3.79
N TRP A 42 6.43 -9.03 -4.40
CA TRP A 42 6.20 -7.80 -5.13
C TRP A 42 4.73 -7.39 -5.05
N THR A 43 4.40 -6.27 -5.66
CA THR A 43 3.03 -5.80 -5.70
C THR A 43 2.49 -5.74 -7.13
N THR A 44 1.17 -5.76 -7.25
CA THR A 44 0.41 -5.42 -8.45
C THR A 44 -0.54 -4.28 -8.12
N GLU A 45 -0.85 -3.47 -9.11
CA GLU A 45 -1.52 -2.21 -8.92
C GLU A 45 -2.92 -2.23 -9.57
N THR A 46 -3.93 -1.60 -8.94
CA THR A 46 -5.31 -1.61 -9.42
C THR A 46 -6.01 -0.24 -9.32
N THR A 47 -5.25 0.89 -9.27
CA THR A 47 -5.84 2.24 -9.26
C THR A 47 -6.69 2.50 -10.50
N HIS A 48 -6.24 2.01 -11.68
CA HIS A 48 -6.96 2.14 -12.94
C HIS A 48 -8.22 1.26 -13.05
N ARG A 49 -8.47 0.41 -12.06
CA ARG A 49 -9.68 -0.39 -11.97
C ARG A 49 -10.42 -0.09 -10.66
N ASP A 50 -9.90 -0.54 -9.52
CA ASP A 50 -10.57 -0.43 -8.22
C ASP A 50 -10.53 0.99 -7.65
N GLY A 51 -9.45 1.72 -7.90
CA GLY A 51 -9.34 3.14 -7.58
C GLY A 51 -10.45 3.96 -8.25
N GLN A 52 -10.75 3.69 -9.53
CA GLN A 52 -11.87 4.33 -10.24
C GLN A 52 -13.22 3.99 -9.62
N GLN A 53 -13.42 2.75 -9.18
CA GLN A 53 -14.65 2.33 -8.49
C GLN A 53 -14.82 3.05 -7.15
N GLY A 54 -13.72 3.32 -6.46
CA GLY A 54 -13.69 4.13 -5.23
C GLY A 54 -13.97 5.61 -5.44
N GLY A 55 -14.34 6.03 -6.66
CA GLY A 55 -14.72 7.41 -6.98
C GLY A 55 -13.53 8.31 -7.34
N LEU A 56 -12.42 7.76 -7.82
CA LEU A 56 -11.33 8.51 -8.44
C LEU A 56 -11.65 8.69 -9.94
N PRO A 57 -12.11 9.88 -10.38
CA PRO A 57 -12.52 10.07 -11.77
C PRO A 57 -11.26 10.26 -12.64
N LEU A 58 -10.83 9.20 -13.34
CA LEU A 58 -9.66 9.29 -14.20
C LEU A 58 -10.04 9.80 -15.60
N THR A 59 -9.45 10.94 -15.99
CA THR A 59 -9.28 11.28 -17.40
C THR A 59 -8.14 10.45 -17.99
N VAL A 60 -8.03 10.40 -19.31
CA VAL A 60 -6.91 9.68 -19.95
C VAL A 60 -5.57 10.24 -19.48
N GLU A 61 -5.44 11.56 -19.42
CA GLU A 61 -4.22 12.27 -19.00
C GLU A 61 -3.86 11.94 -17.54
N ALA A 62 -4.85 11.98 -16.64
CA ALA A 62 -4.62 11.66 -15.23
C ALA A 62 -4.22 10.19 -15.04
N GLY A 63 -4.90 9.27 -15.73
CA GLY A 63 -4.56 7.84 -15.67
C GLY A 63 -3.17 7.54 -16.22
N VAL A 64 -2.79 8.12 -17.34
CA VAL A 64 -1.42 7.99 -17.90
C VAL A 64 -0.40 8.57 -16.93
N SER A 65 -0.67 9.75 -16.34
CA SER A 65 0.21 10.39 -15.36
C SER A 65 0.42 9.51 -14.10
N ILE A 66 -0.63 8.83 -13.62
CA ILE A 66 -0.52 7.86 -12.51
C ILE A 66 0.35 6.67 -12.92
N TYR A 67 0.14 6.11 -14.12
CA TYR A 67 0.95 5.00 -14.62
C TYR A 67 2.43 5.38 -14.75
N GLU A 68 2.74 6.56 -15.25
CA GLU A 68 4.11 7.04 -15.37
C GLU A 68 4.79 7.23 -14.00
N ARG A 69 4.07 7.75 -12.98
CA ARG A 69 4.58 7.85 -11.60
C ARG A 69 4.79 6.47 -10.96
N MET A 70 3.90 5.52 -11.23
CA MET A 70 4.07 4.12 -10.83
C MET A 70 5.34 3.51 -11.41
N CYS A 71 5.60 3.75 -12.69
CA CYS A 71 6.82 3.30 -13.36
C CYS A 71 8.07 3.98 -12.77
N ALA A 72 8.01 5.28 -12.48
CA ALA A 72 9.09 6.02 -11.84
C ALA A 72 9.36 5.52 -10.42
N PHE A 73 8.31 5.31 -9.61
CA PHE A 73 8.42 4.71 -8.28
C PHE A 73 9.11 3.34 -8.33
N THR A 74 8.64 2.49 -9.23
CA THR A 74 9.14 1.12 -9.35
C THR A 74 10.59 1.05 -9.86
N GLY A 75 10.90 1.80 -10.91
CA GLY A 75 12.21 1.75 -11.56
C GLY A 75 12.67 0.33 -11.85
N ALA A 76 13.93 0.03 -11.56
CA ALA A 76 14.51 -1.31 -11.73
C ALA A 76 14.28 -2.24 -10.53
N SER A 77 13.63 -1.78 -9.43
CA SER A 77 13.40 -2.59 -8.24
C SER A 77 12.42 -3.75 -8.45
N GLY A 78 11.49 -3.62 -9.42
CA GLY A 78 10.41 -4.57 -9.62
C GLY A 78 9.40 -4.61 -8.47
N ALA A 79 9.29 -3.52 -7.69
CA ALA A 79 8.37 -3.42 -6.55
C ALA A 79 6.90 -3.52 -6.99
N ILE A 80 6.54 -2.88 -8.12
CA ILE A 80 5.25 -3.07 -8.79
C ILE A 80 5.53 -3.70 -10.14
N ARG A 81 4.96 -4.89 -10.41
CA ARG A 81 5.21 -5.59 -11.67
C ARG A 81 4.09 -5.45 -12.69
N GLN A 82 2.85 -5.32 -12.24
CA GLN A 82 1.68 -5.25 -13.12
C GLN A 82 0.71 -4.16 -12.66
N ALA A 83 0.02 -3.54 -13.63
CA ALA A 83 -1.08 -2.59 -13.41
C ALA A 83 -2.33 -3.07 -14.13
N GLU A 84 -3.47 -3.08 -13.42
CA GLU A 84 -4.73 -3.63 -13.89
C GLU A 84 -5.68 -2.53 -14.37
N PHE A 85 -6.15 -2.65 -15.62
CA PHE A 85 -7.02 -1.67 -16.28
C PHE A 85 -8.41 -2.24 -16.55
N PHE A 86 -9.43 -1.38 -16.51
CA PHE A 86 -10.71 -1.65 -17.15
C PHE A 86 -10.60 -1.58 -18.68
N VAL A 87 -11.58 -2.22 -19.35
CA VAL A 87 -11.64 -2.26 -20.82
C VAL A 87 -13.03 -1.89 -21.38
N TYR A 88 -13.95 -1.44 -20.52
CA TYR A 88 -15.36 -1.26 -20.89
C TYR A 88 -15.66 0.09 -21.53
N ARG A 89 -14.93 1.15 -21.16
CA ARG A 89 -15.13 2.51 -21.67
C ARG A 89 -14.02 2.89 -22.66
N PRO A 90 -14.30 3.78 -23.62
CA PRO A 90 -13.26 4.25 -24.55
C PRO A 90 -12.03 4.86 -23.82
N ALA A 91 -12.26 5.63 -22.75
CA ALA A 91 -11.18 6.21 -21.96
C ALA A 91 -10.31 5.15 -21.29
N ASP A 92 -10.91 4.08 -20.73
CA ASP A 92 -10.19 2.97 -20.10
C ASP A 92 -9.30 2.26 -21.14
N ARG A 93 -9.82 1.98 -22.32
CA ARG A 93 -9.06 1.38 -23.42
C ARG A 93 -7.91 2.28 -23.88
N ARG A 94 -8.16 3.59 -23.98
CA ARG A 94 -7.11 4.54 -24.40
C ARG A 94 -5.97 4.62 -23.37
N MET A 95 -6.28 4.60 -22.06
CA MET A 95 -5.27 4.50 -21.01
C MET A 95 -4.45 3.21 -21.13
N LEU A 96 -5.13 2.07 -21.33
CA LEU A 96 -4.47 0.78 -21.53
C LEU A 96 -3.55 0.77 -22.76
N GLU A 97 -4.03 1.27 -23.90
CA GLU A 97 -3.24 1.37 -25.14
C GLU A 97 -1.95 2.15 -24.92
N ILE A 98 -2.05 3.34 -24.29
CA ILE A 98 -0.86 4.17 -23.99
C ILE A 98 0.07 3.45 -23.02
N ALA A 99 -0.47 2.78 -21.99
CA ALA A 99 0.34 2.01 -21.04
C ALA A 99 1.07 0.85 -21.74
N LEU A 100 0.42 0.14 -22.67
CA LEU A 100 1.03 -0.90 -23.49
C LEU A 100 2.14 -0.33 -24.39
N GLU A 101 1.92 0.80 -25.04
CA GLU A 101 2.93 1.51 -25.83
C GLU A 101 4.15 1.86 -24.95
N ARG A 102 3.93 2.40 -23.73
CA ARG A 102 5.00 2.72 -22.78
C ARG A 102 5.77 1.47 -22.34
N HIS A 103 5.03 0.39 -22.04
CA HIS A 103 5.64 -0.88 -21.62
C HIS A 103 6.48 -1.49 -22.76
N ALA A 104 5.99 -1.49 -23.99
CA ALA A 104 6.75 -1.90 -25.17
C ALA A 104 8.01 -1.04 -25.40
N GLY A 105 7.97 0.23 -24.98
CA GLY A 105 9.11 1.15 -24.95
C GLY A 105 10.07 0.96 -23.77
N GLY A 106 9.84 -0.02 -22.89
CA GLY A 106 10.73 -0.36 -21.77
C GLY A 106 10.24 0.11 -20.39
N ALA A 107 9.01 0.63 -20.25
CA ALA A 107 8.47 0.91 -18.93
C ALA A 107 8.33 -0.37 -18.08
N PRO A 108 8.70 -0.35 -16.78
CA PRO A 108 8.88 -1.57 -15.98
C PRO A 108 7.58 -2.26 -15.58
N VAL A 109 6.45 -1.55 -15.58
CA VAL A 109 5.17 -2.09 -15.11
C VAL A 109 4.36 -2.64 -16.31
N GLU A 110 4.02 -3.93 -16.27
CA GLU A 110 3.24 -4.60 -17.31
C GLU A 110 1.74 -4.27 -17.17
N PRO A 111 1.07 -3.72 -18.21
CA PRO A 111 -0.37 -3.54 -18.19
C PRO A 111 -1.10 -4.87 -18.31
N THR A 112 -2.13 -5.06 -17.48
CA THR A 112 -3.08 -6.17 -17.51
C THR A 112 -4.51 -5.66 -17.53
N THR A 113 -5.48 -6.55 -17.73
CA THR A 113 -6.89 -6.17 -17.80
C THR A 113 -7.70 -6.84 -16.70
N TRP A 114 -8.92 -6.35 -16.51
CA TRP A 114 -9.92 -6.98 -15.65
C TRP A 114 -11.27 -7.09 -16.38
N ILE A 115 -11.88 -8.28 -16.28
CA ILE A 115 -13.17 -8.61 -16.87
C ILE A 115 -14.07 -9.33 -15.87
N ARG A 116 -15.37 -9.35 -16.13
CA ARG A 116 -16.28 -10.32 -15.52
C ARG A 116 -15.99 -11.70 -16.10
N ALA A 117 -16.12 -12.75 -15.30
CA ALA A 117 -15.92 -14.11 -15.76
C ALA A 117 -17.08 -14.56 -16.67
N SER A 118 -17.05 -14.13 -17.92
CA SER A 118 -17.97 -14.54 -18.98
C SER A 118 -17.24 -14.64 -20.32
N ARG A 119 -17.65 -15.57 -21.16
CA ARG A 119 -17.09 -15.76 -22.52
C ARG A 119 -17.13 -14.45 -23.32
N ARG A 120 -18.24 -13.73 -23.27
CA ARG A 120 -18.41 -12.45 -23.95
C ARG A 120 -17.35 -11.41 -23.53
N ASP A 121 -17.01 -11.37 -22.26
CA ASP A 121 -16.02 -10.42 -21.77
C ASP A 121 -14.58 -10.91 -22.09
N ALA A 122 -14.36 -12.23 -22.16
CA ALA A 122 -13.09 -12.81 -22.65
C ALA A 122 -12.80 -12.37 -24.10
N ASP A 123 -13.82 -12.33 -24.95
CA ASP A 123 -13.70 -11.87 -26.35
C ASP A 123 -13.26 -10.39 -26.44
N LEU A 124 -13.52 -9.56 -25.40
CA LEU A 124 -13.12 -8.15 -25.39
C LEU A 124 -11.61 -7.93 -25.22
N VAL A 125 -10.90 -8.91 -24.70
CA VAL A 125 -9.47 -8.75 -24.31
C VAL A 125 -8.51 -9.54 -25.21
N GLY A 126 -9.02 -10.44 -26.03
CA GLY A 126 -8.20 -11.31 -26.90
C GLY A 126 -7.24 -10.56 -27.82
N ASP A 127 -7.67 -9.44 -28.39
CA ASP A 127 -6.91 -8.66 -29.37
C ASP A 127 -6.21 -7.40 -28.78
N LEU A 128 -6.25 -7.21 -27.45
CA LEU A 128 -5.72 -5.98 -26.82
C LEU A 128 -4.18 -5.98 -26.64
N GLY A 129 -3.49 -7.10 -26.90
CA GLY A 129 -2.05 -7.19 -26.73
C GLY A 129 -1.56 -7.40 -25.29
N VAL A 130 -2.47 -7.67 -24.35
CA VAL A 130 -2.13 -8.07 -22.98
C VAL A 130 -1.76 -9.55 -22.92
N ARG A 131 -1.00 -9.95 -21.91
CA ARG A 131 -0.64 -11.37 -21.69
C ARG A 131 -1.51 -12.05 -20.64
N GLU A 132 -2.17 -11.26 -19.79
CA GLU A 132 -2.92 -11.73 -18.64
C GLU A 132 -4.18 -10.89 -18.43
N THR A 133 -5.26 -11.53 -17.99
CA THR A 133 -6.48 -10.83 -17.58
C THR A 133 -6.99 -11.32 -16.24
N GLY A 134 -7.38 -10.38 -15.36
CA GLY A 134 -8.14 -10.67 -14.15
C GLY A 134 -9.60 -11.01 -14.49
N MET A 135 -10.16 -12.00 -13.79
CA MET A 135 -11.53 -12.49 -14.00
C MET A 135 -12.27 -12.55 -12.66
N LEU A 136 -13.41 -11.89 -12.54
CA LEU A 136 -14.20 -11.91 -11.31
C LEU A 136 -14.91 -13.25 -11.13
N ALA A 137 -14.47 -14.05 -10.18
CA ALA A 137 -15.08 -15.32 -9.79
C ALA A 137 -15.54 -15.25 -8.33
N SER A 138 -16.82 -14.99 -8.10
CA SER A 138 -17.36 -14.89 -6.73
C SER A 138 -17.33 -16.24 -6.03
N ALA A 139 -16.76 -16.28 -4.81
CA ALA A 139 -16.51 -17.52 -4.08
C ALA A 139 -17.46 -17.77 -2.91
N SER A 140 -18.09 -16.74 -2.35
CA SER A 140 -19.01 -16.92 -1.20
C SER A 140 -20.45 -17.28 -1.64
N ASP A 141 -21.17 -17.90 -0.74
CA ASP A 141 -22.60 -18.19 -0.96
C ASP A 141 -23.45 -16.92 -1.00
N TYR A 142 -23.02 -15.83 -0.37
CA TYR A 142 -23.66 -14.52 -0.52
C TYR A 142 -23.74 -14.09 -1.98
N HIS A 143 -22.75 -14.44 -2.78
CA HIS A 143 -22.70 -14.11 -4.21
C HIS A 143 -23.23 -15.23 -5.08
N THR A 144 -22.78 -16.47 -4.90
CA THR A 144 -23.10 -17.57 -5.81
C THR A 144 -24.60 -17.88 -5.82
N PHE A 145 -25.28 -17.90 -4.66
CA PHE A 145 -26.72 -18.15 -4.58
C PHE A 145 -27.59 -16.98 -5.07
N HIS A 146 -27.09 -15.74 -4.96
CA HIS A 146 -27.86 -14.57 -5.41
C HIS A 146 -27.62 -14.21 -6.88
N LYS A 147 -26.39 -14.39 -7.39
CA LYS A 147 -26.04 -14.12 -8.78
C LYS A 147 -26.50 -15.24 -9.75
N PHE A 148 -26.51 -16.50 -9.28
CA PHE A 148 -26.77 -17.69 -10.11
C PHE A 148 -28.04 -18.46 -9.68
N ARG A 149 -29.15 -17.78 -9.57
CA ARG A 149 -30.46 -18.42 -9.29
C ARG A 149 -31.03 -19.12 -10.52
N PRO A 150 -31.49 -20.41 -10.36
CA PRO A 150 -31.60 -21.22 -9.14
C PRO A 150 -30.35 -22.08 -8.82
N GLY A 151 -29.24 -22.01 -9.55
CA GLY A 151 -28.17 -23.03 -9.57
C GLY A 151 -27.09 -22.92 -8.50
N GLY A 152 -26.85 -21.77 -7.87
CA GLY A 152 -25.84 -21.62 -6.80
C GLY A 152 -24.39 -21.96 -7.22
N ARG A 153 -23.63 -22.64 -6.34
CA ARG A 153 -22.19 -22.93 -6.50
C ARG A 153 -21.87 -23.69 -7.79
N ARG A 154 -22.67 -24.71 -8.16
CA ARG A 154 -22.40 -25.52 -9.35
C ARG A 154 -22.52 -24.68 -10.62
N GLN A 155 -23.59 -23.94 -10.76
CA GLN A 155 -23.79 -23.07 -11.93
C GLN A 155 -22.71 -21.96 -11.99
N ALA A 156 -22.34 -21.39 -10.85
CA ALA A 156 -21.23 -20.43 -10.78
C ALA A 156 -19.93 -21.03 -11.30
N ALA A 157 -19.53 -22.22 -10.83
CA ALA A 157 -18.34 -22.91 -11.28
C ALA A 157 -18.36 -23.21 -12.79
N GLU A 158 -19.48 -23.68 -13.32
CA GLU A 158 -19.66 -23.97 -14.77
C GLU A 158 -19.43 -22.71 -15.61
N VAL A 159 -20.06 -21.58 -15.24
CA VAL A 159 -19.91 -20.30 -15.95
C VAL A 159 -18.48 -19.78 -15.88
N TYR A 160 -17.84 -19.84 -14.70
CA TYR A 160 -16.48 -19.38 -14.53
C TYR A 160 -15.46 -20.25 -15.28
N LEU A 161 -15.63 -21.57 -15.27
CA LEU A 161 -14.77 -22.49 -16.02
C LEU A 161 -14.93 -22.32 -17.55
N ASP A 162 -16.12 -22.03 -18.05
CA ASP A 162 -16.30 -21.69 -19.44
C ASP A 162 -15.56 -20.41 -19.84
N ALA A 163 -15.62 -19.38 -18.99
CA ALA A 163 -14.89 -18.13 -19.19
C ALA A 163 -13.37 -18.35 -19.10
N VAL A 164 -12.88 -19.18 -18.17
CA VAL A 164 -11.46 -19.55 -18.07
C VAL A 164 -10.98 -20.19 -19.36
N ARG A 165 -11.73 -21.17 -19.91
CA ARG A 165 -11.39 -21.80 -21.18
C ARG A 165 -11.33 -20.78 -22.31
N ALA A 166 -12.28 -19.85 -22.40
CA ALA A 166 -12.25 -18.81 -23.42
C ALA A 166 -11.01 -17.91 -23.35
N VAL A 167 -10.56 -17.55 -22.14
CA VAL A 167 -9.33 -16.78 -21.93
C VAL A 167 -8.09 -17.59 -22.34
N LEU A 168 -8.04 -18.88 -21.98
CA LEU A 168 -6.95 -19.78 -22.35
C LEU A 168 -6.91 -20.02 -23.87
N ASP A 169 -8.08 -20.20 -24.51
CA ASP A 169 -8.21 -20.36 -25.96
C ASP A 169 -7.71 -19.12 -26.72
N ALA A 170 -7.85 -17.93 -26.11
CA ALA A 170 -7.30 -16.69 -26.65
C ALA A 170 -5.77 -16.53 -26.38
N GLY A 171 -5.11 -17.50 -25.77
CA GLY A 171 -3.68 -17.45 -25.45
C GLY A 171 -3.34 -16.52 -24.29
N LEU A 172 -4.32 -16.17 -23.45
CA LEU A 172 -4.13 -15.29 -22.31
C LEU A 172 -4.06 -16.07 -21.01
N ARG A 173 -3.27 -15.58 -20.07
CA ARG A 173 -3.18 -16.13 -18.72
C ARG A 173 -4.36 -15.68 -17.86
N PRO A 174 -5.18 -16.60 -17.30
CA PRO A 174 -6.29 -16.21 -16.41
C PRO A 174 -5.79 -15.95 -15.00
N ARG A 175 -6.22 -14.83 -14.40
CA ARG A 175 -6.06 -14.53 -12.97
C ARG A 175 -7.43 -14.49 -12.31
N LEU A 176 -7.74 -15.50 -11.49
CA LEU A 176 -9.03 -15.65 -10.84
C LEU A 176 -9.11 -14.77 -9.60
N HIS A 177 -9.97 -13.74 -9.63
CA HIS A 177 -10.29 -12.96 -8.44
C HIS A 177 -11.37 -13.71 -7.65
N LEU A 178 -10.96 -14.41 -6.59
CA LEU A 178 -11.85 -15.15 -5.69
C LEU A 178 -12.60 -14.14 -4.80
N GLU A 179 -13.61 -13.48 -5.38
CA GLU A 179 -14.37 -12.42 -4.72
C GLU A 179 -15.03 -12.95 -3.46
N ASP A 180 -14.89 -12.21 -2.35
CA ASP A 180 -15.46 -12.51 -1.05
C ASP A 180 -14.93 -13.83 -0.44
N ALA A 181 -13.64 -14.10 -0.63
CA ALA A 181 -12.98 -15.30 -0.13
C ALA A 181 -13.09 -15.43 1.40
N THR A 182 -13.06 -14.31 2.14
CA THR A 182 -13.17 -14.28 3.60
C THR A 182 -14.55 -14.63 4.15
N ARG A 183 -15.52 -14.93 3.27
CA ARG A 183 -16.83 -15.54 3.61
C ARG A 183 -17.13 -16.77 2.75
N ALA A 184 -16.15 -17.26 1.99
CA ALA A 184 -16.31 -18.41 1.11
C ALA A 184 -16.09 -19.73 1.87
N PRO A 185 -16.93 -20.76 1.65
CA PRO A 185 -16.70 -22.08 2.20
C PRO A 185 -15.56 -22.79 1.43
N GLU A 186 -14.65 -23.46 2.19
CA GLU A 186 -13.54 -24.22 1.60
C GLU A 186 -14.04 -25.32 0.66
N GLU A 187 -15.20 -25.92 0.94
CA GLU A 187 -15.86 -26.96 0.13
C GLU A 187 -16.28 -26.48 -1.27
N PHE A 188 -16.27 -25.19 -1.52
CA PHE A 188 -16.46 -24.63 -2.86
C PHE A 188 -15.14 -24.08 -3.40
N LEU A 189 -14.43 -23.26 -2.63
CA LEU A 189 -13.26 -22.54 -3.08
C LEU A 189 -12.14 -23.48 -3.55
N LEU A 190 -11.81 -24.53 -2.78
CA LEU A 190 -10.70 -25.41 -3.10
C LEU A 190 -11.00 -26.32 -4.31
N PRO A 191 -12.13 -27.04 -4.40
CA PRO A 191 -12.46 -27.80 -5.60
C PRO A 191 -12.59 -26.93 -6.86
N PHE A 192 -13.06 -25.67 -6.72
CA PHE A 192 -13.09 -24.75 -7.85
C PHE A 192 -11.67 -24.39 -8.33
N ALA A 193 -10.75 -24.10 -7.41
CA ALA A 193 -9.35 -23.83 -7.75
C ALA A 193 -8.69 -25.04 -8.44
N GLU A 194 -8.91 -26.26 -7.95
CA GLU A 194 -8.45 -27.50 -8.58
C GLU A 194 -9.00 -27.65 -10.01
N ALA A 195 -10.29 -27.40 -10.21
CA ALA A 195 -10.92 -27.48 -11.53
C ALA A 195 -10.33 -26.46 -12.51
N VAL A 196 -10.01 -25.24 -12.05
CA VAL A 196 -9.36 -24.21 -12.86
C VAL A 196 -7.93 -24.65 -13.25
N MET A 197 -7.15 -25.16 -12.30
CA MET A 197 -5.81 -25.69 -12.59
C MET A 197 -5.86 -26.85 -13.58
N ALA A 198 -6.81 -27.78 -13.42
CA ALA A 198 -7.01 -28.90 -14.34
C ALA A 198 -7.41 -28.43 -15.75
N ALA A 199 -8.27 -27.42 -15.86
CA ALA A 199 -8.66 -26.84 -17.15
C ALA A 199 -7.47 -26.20 -17.87
N ALA A 200 -6.55 -25.58 -17.15
CA ALA A 200 -5.37 -24.92 -17.71
C ALA A 200 -4.21 -25.88 -18.04
N ALA A 201 -4.19 -27.07 -17.46
CA ALA A 201 -3.07 -28.02 -17.60
C ALA A 201 -2.74 -28.41 -19.06
N ALA A 202 -3.71 -28.35 -19.97
CA ALA A 202 -3.54 -28.65 -21.39
C ALA A 202 -2.90 -27.53 -22.22
N PHE A 203 -2.78 -26.29 -21.66
CA PHE A 203 -2.37 -25.09 -22.40
C PHE A 203 -0.90 -24.69 -22.22
N GLY A 204 -0.16 -25.42 -21.41
CA GLY A 204 1.24 -25.13 -21.13
C GLY A 204 1.50 -24.29 -19.87
N PRO A 205 2.75 -24.30 -19.36
CA PRO A 205 3.09 -23.71 -18.07
C PRO A 205 3.00 -22.18 -18.05
N GLU A 206 3.13 -21.50 -19.19
CA GLU A 206 3.04 -20.05 -19.33
C GLU A 206 1.62 -19.53 -19.12
N LEU A 207 0.60 -20.38 -19.38
CA LEU A 207 -0.82 -20.06 -19.16
C LEU A 207 -1.36 -20.61 -17.82
N ARG A 208 -0.48 -21.05 -16.93
CA ARG A 208 -0.84 -21.50 -15.57
C ARG A 208 -1.63 -20.40 -14.84
N PRO A 209 -2.82 -20.73 -14.27
CA PRO A 209 -3.69 -19.72 -13.68
C PRO A 209 -3.07 -19.08 -12.44
N LYS A 210 -3.37 -17.82 -12.22
CA LYS A 210 -3.14 -17.12 -10.95
C LYS A 210 -4.43 -17.07 -10.13
N PHE A 211 -4.28 -17.04 -8.80
CA PHE A 211 -5.40 -16.91 -7.87
C PHE A 211 -5.20 -15.69 -7.00
N ARG A 212 -6.15 -14.77 -7.06
CA ARG A 212 -6.22 -13.59 -6.21
C ARG A 212 -7.25 -13.83 -5.13
N VAL A 213 -6.81 -14.04 -3.88
CA VAL A 213 -7.68 -14.12 -2.71
C VAL A 213 -8.16 -12.72 -2.36
N CYS A 214 -9.47 -12.48 -2.44
CA CYS A 214 -10.05 -11.15 -2.21
C CYS A 214 -10.74 -11.09 -0.85
N ASP A 215 -10.22 -10.28 0.06
CA ASP A 215 -10.91 -9.86 1.28
C ASP A 215 -11.81 -8.66 0.94
N THR A 216 -12.87 -8.94 0.19
CA THR A 216 -13.75 -7.95 -0.43
C THR A 216 -14.38 -6.99 0.58
N MET A 217 -14.66 -7.46 1.79
CA MET A 217 -15.33 -6.68 2.83
C MET A 217 -14.39 -6.27 3.97
N GLY A 218 -13.07 -6.48 3.84
CA GLY A 218 -12.10 -6.17 4.88
C GLY A 218 -12.36 -6.91 6.20
N LEU A 219 -12.88 -8.14 6.14
CA LEU A 219 -13.26 -8.97 7.30
C LEU A 219 -12.18 -9.98 7.70
N GLY A 220 -11.15 -10.13 6.88
CA GLY A 220 -10.03 -11.02 7.13
C GLY A 220 -9.27 -10.69 8.41
N LEU A 221 -8.66 -11.71 9.00
CA LEU A 221 -7.83 -11.58 10.19
C LEU A 221 -6.43 -12.17 9.91
N PRO A 222 -5.36 -11.49 10.39
CA PRO A 222 -3.99 -11.94 10.21
C PRO A 222 -3.62 -13.11 11.17
N LEU A 223 -4.61 -13.85 11.64
CA LEU A 223 -4.49 -14.86 12.67
C LEU A 223 -4.79 -16.25 12.12
N GLU A 224 -3.93 -17.21 12.43
CA GLU A 224 -4.09 -18.61 12.02
C GLU A 224 -5.15 -19.35 12.82
N CYS A 225 -5.27 -19.05 14.11
CA CYS A 225 -6.11 -19.74 15.06
C CYS A 225 -7.61 -19.40 14.99
N VAL A 226 -8.04 -18.60 14.02
CA VAL A 226 -9.45 -18.25 13.82
C VAL A 226 -10.12 -19.16 12.79
N ALA A 227 -11.46 -19.13 12.75
CA ALA A 227 -12.25 -19.95 11.81
C ALA A 227 -11.86 -19.71 10.35
N ALA A 228 -11.93 -20.77 9.56
CA ALA A 228 -11.43 -20.87 8.21
C ALA A 228 -11.71 -19.66 7.30
N PRO A 229 -12.95 -19.19 7.08
CA PRO A 229 -13.14 -18.14 6.08
C PRO A 229 -12.48 -16.81 6.44
N ARG A 230 -12.25 -16.52 7.74
CA ARG A 230 -11.63 -15.25 8.16
C ARG A 230 -10.12 -15.29 8.30
N SER A 231 -9.50 -16.46 8.35
CA SER A 231 -8.06 -16.60 8.51
C SER A 231 -7.34 -16.41 7.18
N ILE A 232 -6.68 -15.26 7.00
CA ILE A 232 -5.89 -14.98 5.80
C ILE A 232 -4.74 -15.99 5.64
N PRO A 233 -3.90 -16.26 6.66
CA PRO A 233 -2.82 -17.24 6.50
C PRO A 233 -3.33 -18.62 6.13
N ARG A 234 -4.50 -19.04 6.63
CA ARG A 234 -5.08 -20.32 6.26
C ARG A 234 -5.50 -20.39 4.79
N HIS A 235 -6.16 -19.34 4.23
CA HIS A 235 -6.51 -19.30 2.81
C HIS A 235 -5.28 -19.47 1.93
N ILE A 236 -4.21 -18.73 2.23
CA ILE A 236 -2.96 -18.79 1.48
C ILE A 236 -2.37 -20.20 1.54
N ARG A 237 -2.23 -20.79 2.75
CA ARG A 237 -1.66 -22.14 2.89
C ARG A 237 -2.49 -23.20 2.19
N ARG A 238 -3.82 -23.17 2.30
CA ARG A 238 -4.68 -24.14 1.62
C ARG A 238 -4.50 -24.14 0.11
N LEU A 239 -4.39 -22.97 -0.53
CA LEU A 239 -4.08 -22.87 -1.95
C LEU A 239 -2.64 -23.33 -2.26
N ARG A 240 -1.67 -23.02 -1.39
CA ARG A 240 -0.30 -23.55 -1.50
C ARG A 240 -0.25 -25.08 -1.41
N GLU A 241 -1.02 -25.69 -0.52
CA GLU A 241 -1.16 -27.15 -0.36
C GLU A 241 -1.77 -27.82 -1.62
N LEU A 242 -2.65 -27.13 -2.34
CA LEU A 242 -3.16 -27.59 -3.64
C LEU A 242 -2.12 -27.51 -4.77
N GLY A 243 -0.93 -26.94 -4.52
CA GLY A 243 0.13 -26.81 -5.52
C GLY A 243 0.15 -25.48 -6.26
N VAL A 244 -0.64 -24.48 -5.86
CA VAL A 244 -0.52 -23.12 -6.42
C VAL A 244 0.84 -22.56 -6.03
N ALA A 245 1.64 -22.12 -7.01
CA ALA A 245 2.96 -21.54 -6.74
C ALA A 245 2.83 -20.20 -5.99
N ALA A 246 3.85 -19.81 -5.22
CA ALA A 246 3.81 -18.57 -4.43
C ALA A 246 3.62 -17.34 -5.33
N GLU A 247 4.28 -17.32 -6.48
CA GLU A 247 4.23 -16.28 -7.50
C GLU A 247 2.91 -16.22 -8.27
N ASP A 248 2.09 -17.27 -8.19
CA ASP A 248 0.75 -17.36 -8.79
C ASP A 248 -0.35 -17.08 -7.78
N LEU A 249 0.03 -16.78 -6.54
CA LEU A 249 -0.89 -16.47 -5.47
C LEU A 249 -0.78 -15.01 -5.07
N GLU A 250 -1.91 -14.31 -5.13
CA GLU A 250 -2.05 -12.89 -4.89
C GLU A 250 -3.11 -12.63 -3.83
N PHE A 251 -2.88 -11.66 -2.97
CA PHE A 251 -3.85 -11.22 -1.96
C PHE A 251 -4.28 -9.78 -2.21
N HIS A 252 -5.60 -9.55 -2.22
CA HIS A 252 -6.25 -8.27 -2.48
C HIS A 252 -7.25 -7.93 -1.37
N PRO A 253 -6.89 -7.12 -0.38
CA PRO A 253 -7.77 -6.73 0.70
C PRO A 253 -8.30 -5.30 0.58
N HIS A 254 -9.47 -5.08 1.23
CA HIS A 254 -9.99 -3.76 1.57
C HIS A 254 -9.73 -3.39 3.04
N ASN A 255 -9.83 -2.11 3.38
CA ASN A 255 -9.40 -1.56 4.68
C ASN A 255 -10.55 -1.26 5.66
N ASP A 256 -11.70 -1.93 5.52
CA ASP A 256 -12.92 -1.61 6.29
C ASP A 256 -12.75 -1.74 7.81
N THR A 257 -11.80 -2.55 8.27
CA THR A 257 -11.51 -2.77 9.70
C THR A 257 -10.12 -2.32 10.13
N HIS A 258 -9.40 -1.54 9.31
CA HIS A 258 -8.02 -1.08 9.55
C HIS A 258 -6.95 -2.20 9.67
N LEU A 259 -7.24 -3.43 9.22
CA LEU A 259 -6.31 -4.54 9.27
C LEU A 259 -5.59 -4.81 7.95
N VAL A 260 -5.78 -3.98 6.94
CA VAL A 260 -5.31 -4.22 5.57
C VAL A 260 -3.80 -4.52 5.50
N VAL A 261 -2.97 -3.71 6.14
CA VAL A 261 -1.50 -3.92 6.13
C VAL A 261 -1.14 -5.21 6.87
N ALA A 262 -1.69 -5.42 8.08
CA ALA A 262 -1.43 -6.62 8.86
C ALA A 262 -1.85 -7.90 8.11
N ASN A 263 -2.98 -7.87 7.41
CA ASN A 263 -3.45 -8.98 6.58
C ASN A 263 -2.50 -9.24 5.39
N CYS A 264 -1.99 -8.19 4.72
CA CYS A 264 -0.98 -8.35 3.66
C CYS A 264 0.30 -9.02 4.18
N LEU A 265 0.82 -8.56 5.31
CA LEU A 265 2.03 -9.14 5.91
C LEU A 265 1.82 -10.60 6.31
N SER A 266 0.63 -10.92 6.85
CA SER A 266 0.26 -12.29 7.19
C SER A 266 0.14 -13.20 5.95
N ALA A 267 -0.42 -12.69 4.84
CA ALA A 267 -0.47 -13.41 3.57
C ALA A 267 0.94 -13.74 3.04
N ILE A 268 1.86 -12.75 3.06
CA ILE A 268 3.26 -12.95 2.67
C ILE A 268 3.93 -14.03 3.55
N GLN A 269 3.80 -13.93 4.87
CA GLN A 269 4.37 -14.92 5.79
C GLN A 269 3.81 -16.33 5.59
N ALA A 270 2.57 -16.44 5.12
CA ALA A 270 1.93 -17.72 4.81
C ALA A 270 2.29 -18.31 3.44
N GLY A 271 3.09 -17.61 2.61
CA GLY A 271 3.59 -18.11 1.34
C GLY A 271 2.98 -17.47 0.09
N CYS A 272 2.35 -16.32 0.20
CA CYS A 272 1.91 -15.50 -0.92
C CYS A 272 3.05 -14.58 -1.38
N SER A 273 3.37 -14.54 -2.67
CA SER A 273 4.40 -13.62 -3.18
C SER A 273 3.87 -12.27 -3.66
N VAL A 274 2.56 -12.14 -3.85
CA VAL A 274 2.01 -10.96 -4.52
C VAL A 274 0.93 -10.30 -3.68
N ILE A 275 1.08 -8.99 -3.44
CA ILE A 275 0.03 -8.17 -2.85
C ILE A 275 -0.53 -7.24 -3.92
N ASN A 276 -1.86 -7.23 -4.05
CA ASN A 276 -2.56 -6.29 -4.90
C ASN A 276 -3.18 -5.16 -4.06
N GLY A 277 -3.03 -3.95 -4.54
CA GLY A 277 -3.56 -2.76 -3.89
C GLY A 277 -3.54 -1.57 -4.83
N THR A 278 -3.56 -0.38 -4.26
CA THR A 278 -3.53 0.87 -4.99
C THR A 278 -2.47 1.81 -4.43
N LEU A 279 -1.93 2.67 -5.26
CA LEU A 279 -1.10 3.76 -4.78
C LEU A 279 -1.92 4.66 -3.86
N LEU A 280 -1.37 4.97 -2.68
CA LEU A 280 -2.00 5.77 -1.63
C LEU A 280 -3.36 5.22 -1.16
N GLY A 281 -3.57 3.91 -1.27
CA GLY A 281 -4.71 3.18 -0.68
C GLY A 281 -6.09 3.57 -1.22
N THR A 282 -6.19 4.27 -2.36
CA THR A 282 -7.50 4.65 -2.93
C THR A 282 -8.32 3.42 -3.32
N GLY A 283 -9.66 3.49 -3.25
CA GLY A 283 -10.52 2.37 -3.63
C GLY A 283 -11.91 2.47 -3.03
N GLU A 284 -12.68 1.41 -3.22
CA GLU A 284 -14.04 1.28 -2.71
C GLU A 284 -14.09 1.46 -1.18
N ARG A 285 -15.15 2.13 -0.69
CA ARG A 285 -15.43 2.37 0.74
C ARG A 285 -14.27 3.03 1.48
N THR A 286 -13.49 2.25 2.24
CA THR A 286 -12.34 2.70 3.05
C THR A 286 -10.99 2.52 2.36
N GLY A 287 -11.01 2.07 1.10
CA GLY A 287 -9.82 1.90 0.27
C GLY A 287 -9.22 0.50 0.29
N ASN A 288 -8.13 0.34 -0.45
CA ASN A 288 -7.38 -0.89 -0.67
C ASN A 288 -6.07 -0.90 0.15
N ALA A 289 -5.27 -1.95 -0.03
CA ALA A 289 -3.91 -1.98 0.50
C ALA A 289 -3.09 -0.81 -0.06
N PRO A 290 -2.48 0.02 0.80
CA PRO A 290 -1.61 1.12 0.38
C PRO A 290 -0.25 0.56 -0.08
N LEU A 291 0.00 0.55 -1.39
CA LEU A 291 1.16 -0.15 -1.95
C LEU A 291 2.50 0.43 -1.47
N GLU A 292 2.60 1.73 -1.26
CA GLU A 292 3.80 2.37 -0.74
C GLU A 292 4.17 1.86 0.66
N ALA A 293 3.17 1.65 1.54
CA ALA A 293 3.41 1.08 2.86
C ALA A 293 3.76 -0.41 2.78
N ILE A 294 3.09 -1.17 1.89
CA ILE A 294 3.40 -2.58 1.67
C ILE A 294 4.84 -2.73 1.15
N VAL A 295 5.24 -1.96 0.14
CA VAL A 295 6.58 -1.99 -0.42
C VAL A 295 7.64 -1.66 0.63
N MET A 296 7.42 -0.66 1.48
CA MET A 296 8.28 -0.36 2.62
C MET A 296 8.48 -1.59 3.53
N HIS A 297 7.40 -2.30 3.85
CA HIS A 297 7.49 -3.53 4.65
C HIS A 297 8.21 -4.67 3.92
N LEU A 298 7.99 -4.84 2.61
CA LEU A 298 8.70 -5.86 1.82
C LEU A 298 10.21 -5.59 1.78
N ILE A 299 10.62 -4.33 1.71
CA ILE A 299 12.03 -3.93 1.88
C ILE A 299 12.54 -4.31 3.27
N GLY A 300 11.77 -3.96 4.31
CA GLY A 300 12.10 -4.32 5.70
C GLY A 300 12.23 -5.83 5.94
N MET A 301 11.43 -6.65 5.25
CA MET A 301 11.50 -8.12 5.28
C MET A 301 12.68 -8.69 4.48
N GLY A 302 13.36 -7.88 3.67
CA GLY A 302 14.42 -8.34 2.75
C GLY A 302 13.89 -9.08 1.52
N LEU A 303 12.64 -8.80 1.09
CA LEU A 303 12.00 -9.40 -0.08
C LEU A 303 12.08 -8.51 -1.32
N ILE A 304 12.40 -7.23 -1.14
CA ILE A 304 12.81 -6.28 -2.17
C ILE A 304 14.18 -5.75 -1.77
N GLY A 305 15.16 -5.87 -2.69
CA GLY A 305 16.54 -5.43 -2.50
C GLY A 305 16.92 -4.27 -3.43
N ASP A 306 18.22 -4.02 -3.54
CA ASP A 306 18.75 -2.98 -4.41
C ASP A 306 18.60 -3.34 -5.91
N PRO A 307 18.30 -2.35 -6.75
CA PRO A 307 17.98 -0.97 -6.39
C PRO A 307 16.62 -0.83 -5.72
N LEU A 308 16.52 0.03 -4.71
CA LEU A 308 15.25 0.33 -4.04
C LEU A 308 14.32 1.15 -4.94
N PRO A 309 12.99 1.06 -4.74
CA PRO A 309 12.04 1.94 -5.41
C PRO A 309 12.21 3.40 -4.97
N ASP A 310 11.88 4.31 -5.90
CA ASP A 310 11.96 5.75 -5.63
C ASP A 310 10.67 6.28 -5.00
N PHE A 311 10.66 6.36 -3.67
CA PHE A 311 9.53 6.90 -2.92
C PHE A 311 9.28 8.41 -3.17
N HIS A 312 10.27 9.16 -3.66
CA HIS A 312 10.09 10.58 -4.01
C HIS A 312 9.10 10.76 -5.17
N ALA A 313 9.04 9.79 -6.09
CA ALA A 313 8.14 9.82 -7.25
C ALA A 313 6.64 9.87 -6.88
N LEU A 314 6.27 9.55 -5.62
CA LEU A 314 4.89 9.57 -5.16
C LEU A 314 4.47 10.89 -4.48
N ASN A 315 5.40 11.83 -4.25
CA ASN A 315 5.05 13.10 -3.59
C ASN A 315 4.00 13.91 -4.37
N ASP A 316 4.13 13.99 -5.69
CA ASP A 316 3.18 14.71 -6.54
C ASP A 316 1.84 14.00 -6.72
N LEU A 317 1.79 12.69 -6.42
CA LEU A 317 0.56 11.90 -6.59
C LEU A 317 -0.52 12.32 -5.60
N ALA A 318 -0.15 12.68 -4.38
CA ALA A 318 -1.09 13.20 -3.38
C ALA A 318 -1.74 14.52 -3.85
N GLY A 319 -0.95 15.39 -4.52
CA GLY A 319 -1.45 16.62 -5.16
C GLY A 319 -2.43 16.31 -6.29
N LEU A 320 -2.05 15.41 -7.20
CA LEU A 320 -2.92 14.97 -8.29
C LEU A 320 -4.26 14.40 -7.79
N TYR A 321 -4.24 13.58 -6.74
CA TYR A 321 -5.48 13.06 -6.16
C TYR A 321 -6.35 14.16 -5.55
N ALA A 322 -5.75 15.19 -4.95
CA ALA A 322 -6.48 16.36 -4.46
C ALA A 322 -7.14 17.15 -5.60
N GLU A 323 -6.45 17.37 -6.72
CA GLU A 323 -6.99 17.98 -7.93
C GLU A 323 -8.16 17.16 -8.52
N LEU A 324 -8.09 15.85 -8.44
CA LEU A 324 -9.16 14.93 -8.86
C LEU A 324 -10.32 14.84 -7.83
N GLY A 325 -10.32 15.67 -6.78
CA GLY A 325 -11.36 15.69 -5.75
C GLY A 325 -11.26 14.58 -4.71
N ARG A 326 -10.12 13.92 -4.59
CA ARG A 326 -9.85 12.83 -3.63
C ARG A 326 -8.60 13.11 -2.78
N PRO A 327 -8.57 14.22 -2.01
CA PRO A 327 -7.41 14.57 -1.19
C PRO A 327 -7.17 13.48 -0.12
N LEU A 328 -5.90 13.23 0.18
CA LEU A 328 -5.53 12.38 1.30
C LEU A 328 -5.91 13.02 2.64
N ALA A 329 -6.20 12.20 3.65
CA ALA A 329 -6.27 12.70 5.02
C ALA A 329 -4.93 13.36 5.40
N ALA A 330 -5.00 14.47 6.15
CA ALA A 330 -3.79 15.19 6.53
C ALA A 330 -2.77 14.31 7.27
N THR A 331 -3.25 13.33 8.03
CA THR A 331 -2.44 12.36 8.78
C THR A 331 -2.28 11.01 8.07
N TYR A 332 -2.54 10.95 6.75
CA TYR A 332 -2.34 9.72 5.99
C TYR A 332 -0.85 9.29 6.10
N PRO A 333 -0.57 8.01 6.43
CA PRO A 333 0.81 7.55 6.62
C PRO A 333 1.69 7.85 5.40
N LEU A 334 2.93 8.24 5.64
CA LEU A 334 3.99 8.58 4.67
C LEU A 334 3.73 9.85 3.85
N TYR A 335 2.56 10.07 3.26
CA TYR A 335 2.31 11.13 2.27
C TYR A 335 1.29 12.19 2.68
N GLY A 336 0.59 12.02 3.80
CA GLY A 336 -0.29 13.05 4.34
C GLY A 336 0.48 14.33 4.69
N ARG A 337 -0.15 15.50 4.56
CA ARG A 337 0.49 16.79 4.85
C ARG A 337 1.14 16.83 6.23
N ASP A 338 0.50 16.23 7.22
CA ASP A 338 0.92 16.23 8.63
C ASP A 338 1.58 14.90 9.07
N ALA A 339 1.87 13.98 8.16
CA ALA A 339 2.38 12.65 8.48
C ALA A 339 3.70 12.66 9.27
N HIS A 340 4.54 13.67 9.02
CA HIS A 340 5.86 13.83 9.66
C HIS A 340 5.94 15.09 10.51
N ARG A 341 4.79 15.58 11.02
CA ARG A 341 4.65 16.81 11.77
C ARG A 341 4.47 16.53 13.26
N THR A 342 5.41 16.98 14.06
CA THR A 342 5.40 16.89 15.52
C THR A 342 4.82 18.16 16.14
N ARG A 343 4.02 18.02 17.22
CA ARG A 343 3.36 19.15 17.90
C ARG A 343 3.77 19.33 19.36
N ALA A 344 4.17 18.26 20.04
CA ALA A 344 4.57 18.31 21.44
C ALA A 344 5.98 18.91 21.62
N GLY A 345 6.11 19.81 22.59
CA GLY A 345 7.40 20.48 22.87
C GLY A 345 8.54 19.52 23.22
N ILE A 346 8.24 18.42 23.94
CA ILE A 346 9.22 17.40 24.28
C ILE A 346 9.72 16.63 23.04
N HIS A 347 8.85 16.42 22.06
CA HIS A 347 9.22 15.78 20.79
C HIS A 347 10.11 16.70 19.95
N ALA A 348 9.76 18.00 19.87
CA ALA A 348 10.59 18.99 19.20
C ALA A 348 11.99 19.11 19.83
N ASP A 349 12.07 19.07 21.18
CA ASP A 349 13.34 19.06 21.90
C ASP A 349 14.17 17.81 21.58
N GLY A 350 13.53 16.65 21.47
CA GLY A 350 14.18 15.41 21.06
C GLY A 350 14.72 15.48 19.62
N LEU A 351 13.92 15.97 18.66
CA LEU A 351 14.35 16.17 17.28
C LEU A 351 15.54 17.13 17.18
N ASN A 352 15.62 18.18 18.04
CA ASN A 352 16.75 19.08 18.10
C ASN A 352 18.05 18.40 18.60
N LYS A 353 17.94 17.45 19.52
CA LYS A 353 19.07 16.72 20.10
C LYS A 353 19.53 15.59 19.20
N PHE A 354 18.60 14.79 18.74
CA PHE A 354 18.86 13.64 17.90
C PHE A 354 17.56 13.25 17.17
N TRP A 355 17.49 13.54 15.87
CA TRP A 355 16.26 13.42 15.08
C TRP A 355 15.59 12.03 15.18
N TRP A 356 16.37 10.97 15.38
CA TRP A 356 15.89 9.60 15.52
C TRP A 356 15.06 9.34 16.78
N MET A 357 15.09 10.25 17.75
CA MET A 357 14.23 10.10 18.93
C MET A 357 12.74 10.14 18.59
N TYR A 358 12.36 10.84 17.50
CA TYR A 358 10.96 11.06 17.14
C TYR A 358 10.69 10.98 15.64
N ALA A 359 11.63 10.51 14.82
CA ALA A 359 11.42 10.15 13.43
C ALA A 359 11.52 8.63 13.27
N PRO A 360 10.58 7.98 12.57
CA PRO A 360 10.57 6.51 12.43
C PRO A 360 11.72 5.99 11.54
N PHE A 361 12.23 6.82 10.64
CA PHE A 361 13.34 6.59 9.71
C PHE A 361 13.78 7.93 9.12
N ASP A 362 14.80 7.95 8.28
CA ASP A 362 15.26 9.17 7.59
C ASP A 362 14.27 9.61 6.50
N VAL A 363 13.24 10.34 6.96
CA VAL A 363 12.13 10.82 6.12
C VAL A 363 12.63 11.74 4.98
N PRO A 364 13.52 12.73 5.23
CA PRO A 364 14.06 13.55 4.15
C PRO A 364 14.76 12.75 3.07
N ARG A 365 15.57 11.78 3.45
CA ARG A 365 16.32 10.95 2.50
C ARG A 365 15.43 9.99 1.74
N LEU A 366 14.54 9.29 2.43
CA LEU A 366 13.77 8.17 1.86
C LEU A 366 12.51 8.61 1.14
N LEU A 367 11.86 9.69 1.62
CA LEU A 367 10.61 10.18 1.04
C LEU A 367 10.75 11.55 0.37
N GLY A 368 11.89 12.26 0.52
CA GLY A 368 12.03 13.63 0.06
C GLY A 368 11.14 14.63 0.80
N ARG A 369 10.71 14.32 2.03
CA ARG A 369 9.81 15.14 2.83
C ARG A 369 10.51 15.65 4.08
N PRO A 370 10.25 16.90 4.50
CA PRO A 370 10.85 17.41 5.73
C PRO A 370 10.23 16.77 6.98
N LEU A 371 11.02 16.67 8.05
CA LEU A 371 10.47 16.56 9.40
C LEU A 371 9.97 17.94 9.80
N GLU A 372 8.77 18.05 10.33
CA GLU A 372 8.15 19.33 10.67
C GLU A 372 7.77 19.42 12.14
N VAL A 373 7.77 20.64 12.67
CA VAL A 373 7.24 20.96 13.99
C VAL A 373 6.19 22.06 13.83
N SER A 374 4.99 21.82 14.34
CA SER A 374 3.97 22.87 14.48
C SER A 374 3.96 23.42 15.90
N LEU A 375 3.83 24.72 16.01
CA LEU A 375 3.65 25.37 17.30
C LEU A 375 2.16 25.40 17.68
N THR A 376 1.86 24.94 18.89
CA THR A 376 0.54 24.90 19.50
C THR A 376 0.63 25.46 20.92
N ARG A 377 -0.50 25.56 21.64
CA ARG A 377 -0.50 25.99 23.05
C ARG A 377 0.44 25.16 23.96
N ASP A 378 0.72 23.92 23.60
CA ASP A 378 1.56 23.01 24.38
C ASP A 378 3.04 22.97 23.88
N SER A 379 3.38 23.90 22.98
CA SER A 379 4.73 23.99 22.43
C SER A 379 5.62 24.89 23.28
N GLY A 380 6.80 24.39 23.65
CA GLY A 380 7.84 25.17 24.30
C GLY A 380 8.82 25.82 23.31
N LEU A 381 9.82 26.53 23.84
CA LEU A 381 10.89 27.18 23.05
C LEU A 381 11.61 26.23 22.10
N ALA A 382 11.69 24.91 22.43
CA ALA A 382 12.32 23.93 21.56
C ALA A 382 11.65 23.80 20.19
N GLY A 383 10.32 23.92 20.13
CA GLY A 383 9.57 23.92 18.87
C GLY A 383 9.90 25.13 18.00
N LEU A 384 10.02 26.31 18.63
CA LEU A 384 10.38 27.55 17.94
C LEU A 384 11.83 27.52 17.44
N VAL A 385 12.78 26.99 18.23
CA VAL A 385 14.17 26.77 17.79
C VAL A 385 14.22 25.85 16.57
N PHE A 386 13.49 24.74 16.60
CA PHE A 386 13.45 23.80 15.48
C PHE A 386 12.92 24.47 14.20
N LEU A 387 11.81 25.19 14.32
CA LEU A 387 11.17 25.85 13.18
C LEU A 387 12.07 26.92 12.56
N ILE A 388 12.73 27.76 13.38
CA ILE A 388 13.66 28.78 12.92
C ILE A 388 14.88 28.12 12.23
N ARG A 389 15.46 27.09 12.84
CA ARG A 389 16.58 26.35 12.25
C ARG A 389 16.21 25.74 10.90
N GLN A 390 15.04 25.13 10.82
CA GLN A 390 14.56 24.51 9.57
C GLN A 390 14.41 25.49 8.43
N HIS A 391 13.87 26.70 8.69
CA HIS A 391 13.58 27.67 7.65
C HIS A 391 14.71 28.68 7.37
N THR A 392 15.59 28.92 8.35
CA THR A 392 16.65 29.94 8.22
C THR A 392 18.05 29.39 8.27
N GLY A 393 18.24 28.13 8.67
CA GLY A 393 19.55 27.52 8.96
C GLY A 393 20.23 28.08 10.24
N ARG A 394 19.57 29.00 10.99
CA ARG A 394 20.12 29.60 12.19
C ARG A 394 19.86 28.71 13.41
N ASP A 395 20.91 28.44 14.15
CA ASP A 395 20.83 27.71 15.42
C ASP A 395 20.80 28.72 16.55
N LEU A 396 19.64 28.88 17.20
CA LEU A 396 19.44 29.82 18.30
C LEU A 396 19.45 29.07 19.64
N ALA A 397 20.11 29.64 20.61
CA ALA A 397 20.08 29.13 21.97
C ALA A 397 18.68 29.38 22.61
N LYS A 398 18.24 28.46 23.48
CA LYS A 398 16.90 28.58 24.10
C LYS A 398 16.74 29.83 25.01
N ASP A 399 17.83 30.42 25.45
CA ASP A 399 17.87 31.61 26.25
C ASP A 399 17.97 32.93 25.44
N ASP A 400 17.88 32.84 24.11
CA ASP A 400 17.82 34.02 23.22
C ASP A 400 16.63 34.92 23.59
N PRO A 401 16.87 36.22 23.87
CA PRO A 401 15.78 37.13 24.29
C PRO A 401 14.73 37.35 23.19
N GLY A 402 15.13 37.31 21.93
CA GLY A 402 14.21 37.42 20.78
C GLY A 402 13.24 36.22 20.73
N LEU A 403 13.80 35.04 20.94
CA LEU A 403 13.05 33.77 20.98
C LEU A 403 12.02 33.77 22.13
N THR A 404 12.44 34.23 23.32
CA THR A 404 11.55 34.32 24.48
C THR A 404 10.39 35.29 24.23
N ARG A 405 10.65 36.46 23.59
CA ARG A 405 9.60 37.42 23.24
C ARG A 405 8.59 36.87 22.26
N VAL A 406 9.08 36.23 21.16
CA VAL A 406 8.21 35.62 20.16
C VAL A 406 7.37 34.51 20.77
N HIS A 407 7.96 33.64 21.58
CA HIS A 407 7.23 32.57 22.27
C HIS A 407 6.16 33.13 23.20
N ALA A 408 6.46 34.17 23.99
CA ALA A 408 5.46 34.79 24.89
C ALA A 408 4.28 35.36 24.10
N ALA A 409 4.54 36.06 22.98
CA ALA A 409 3.50 36.60 22.13
C ALA A 409 2.62 35.53 21.50
N LEU A 410 3.21 34.38 21.14
CA LEU A 410 2.45 33.21 20.64
C LEU A 410 1.58 32.58 21.74
N MET A 411 2.11 32.43 22.95
CA MET A 411 1.34 31.91 24.10
C MET A 411 0.16 32.81 24.45
N GLU A 412 0.35 34.13 24.40
CA GLU A 412 -0.75 35.10 24.60
C GLU A 412 -1.89 34.92 23.58
N GLN A 413 -1.56 34.61 22.30
CA GLN A 413 -2.59 34.31 21.29
C GLN A 413 -3.37 33.04 21.63
N PHE A 414 -2.70 31.99 22.11
CA PHE A 414 -3.35 30.75 22.54
C PHE A 414 -4.21 30.95 23.80
N ASP A 415 -3.73 31.72 24.75
CA ASP A 415 -4.51 32.09 25.95
C ASP A 415 -5.72 32.96 25.57
N GLY A 416 -5.60 33.79 24.54
CA GLY A 416 -6.68 34.55 23.92
C GLY A 416 -7.66 33.71 23.08
N GLY A 417 -7.49 32.38 22.99
CA GLY A 417 -8.45 31.48 22.39
C GLY A 417 -8.08 30.98 20.99
N ARG A 418 -6.86 31.20 20.54
CA ARG A 418 -6.37 30.61 19.25
C ARG A 418 -6.45 29.09 19.29
N GLN A 419 -7.05 28.48 18.25
CA GLN A 419 -7.20 27.03 18.10
C GLN A 419 -6.32 26.45 16.99
N THR A 420 -5.80 27.31 16.09
CA THR A 420 -4.96 26.86 14.95
C THR A 420 -3.49 26.83 15.33
N ALA A 421 -2.74 25.88 14.76
CA ALA A 421 -1.27 25.91 14.84
C ALA A 421 -0.72 27.21 14.24
N VAL A 422 0.51 27.55 14.62
CA VAL A 422 1.24 28.70 14.07
C VAL A 422 2.05 28.19 12.87
N GLU A 423 1.94 28.89 11.75
CA GLU A 423 2.72 28.63 10.55
C GLU A 423 4.01 29.46 10.55
N TRP A 424 4.98 29.04 9.70
CA TRP A 424 6.30 29.68 9.66
C TRP A 424 6.24 31.18 9.33
N GLU A 425 5.38 31.59 8.40
CA GLU A 425 5.24 32.99 7.95
C GLU A 425 4.91 33.92 9.13
N GLU A 426 4.04 33.49 10.03
CA GLU A 426 3.68 34.25 11.24
C GLU A 426 4.90 34.42 12.19
N VAL A 427 5.68 33.35 12.33
CA VAL A 427 6.91 33.39 13.14
C VAL A 427 7.94 34.31 12.51
N ALA A 428 8.10 34.26 11.20
CA ALA A 428 9.02 35.11 10.45
C ALA A 428 8.69 36.60 10.61
N ASP A 429 7.39 36.97 10.52
CA ASP A 429 6.92 38.33 10.73
C ASP A 429 7.19 38.83 12.17
N MET A 430 6.95 37.98 13.17
CA MET A 430 7.25 38.32 14.55
C MET A 430 8.73 38.50 14.81
N LEU A 431 9.58 37.70 14.20
CA LEU A 431 11.05 37.81 14.31
C LEU A 431 11.54 39.11 13.63
N ALA A 432 10.96 39.50 12.51
CA ALA A 432 11.29 40.74 11.80
C ALA A 432 10.87 42.00 12.58
N GLY A 433 9.70 41.95 13.25
CA GLY A 433 9.19 43.05 14.08
C GLY A 433 9.82 43.14 15.46
N ALA A 434 10.60 42.17 15.89
CA ALA A 434 11.29 42.12 17.19
C ALA A 434 12.74 42.59 17.16
N GLY A 435 13.26 43.02 15.97
CA GLY A 435 14.64 43.49 15.73
C GLY A 435 14.85 44.99 16.03
#